data_963415e9acfa4e10aed6ae7b047692db
#
_entry.id   963415e9acfa4e10aed6ae7b047692db
#
_cell.length_a   1.000
_cell.length_b   1.000
_cell.length_c   1.000
_cell.angle_alpha   90.00
_cell.angle_beta   90.00
_cell.angle_gamma   90.00
#
_symmetry.space_group_name_H-M   'P 1'
#
loop_
_entity.id
_entity.type
_entity.pdbx_description
1 polymer ?
#
loop_
_entity_poly.entity_id
_entity_poly.type
_entity_poly.pdbx_seq_one_letter_code
_entity_poly.pdbx_strand_id
1 'polypeptide(L)' 'MYSREALSDIFERVLQFEIDAKTVYEECIEKLDDETVIGVLQTIRNEEKGHIELAKRLIELIQD' A
#
# COMPACT_ATOMS: atom_id res chain seq x y z
N MET A 1 -2.34 0.56 -25.96
CA MET A 1 -3.08 -0.29 -25.02
C MET A 1 -2.14 -1.29 -24.37
N TYR A 2 -2.30 -1.54 -23.06
CA TYR A 2 -1.43 -2.48 -22.34
C TYR A 2 -1.94 -3.90 -22.47
N SER A 3 -1.02 -4.86 -22.59
CA SER A 3 -1.35 -6.28 -22.47
C SER A 3 -1.68 -6.60 -20.99
N ARG A 4 -2.29 -7.78 -20.76
CA ARG A 4 -2.52 -8.25 -19.39
C ARG A 4 -1.22 -8.38 -18.60
N GLU A 5 -0.16 -8.86 -19.26
CA GLU A 5 1.15 -9.00 -18.63
C GLU A 5 1.73 -7.65 -18.22
N ALA A 6 1.62 -6.64 -19.09
CA ALA A 6 2.08 -5.30 -18.78
C ALA A 6 1.27 -4.68 -17.64
N LEU A 7 -0.06 -4.88 -17.62
CA LEU A 7 -0.91 -4.41 -16.53
C LEU A 7 -0.58 -5.11 -15.22
N SER A 8 -0.35 -6.42 -15.27
CA SER A 8 0.03 -7.18 -14.09
C SER A 8 1.32 -6.64 -13.47
N ASP A 9 2.32 -6.35 -14.30
CA ASP A 9 3.59 -5.79 -13.84
C ASP A 9 3.38 -4.41 -13.20
N ILE A 10 2.54 -3.58 -13.80
CA ILE A 10 2.22 -2.25 -13.26
C ILE A 10 1.53 -2.38 -11.90
N PHE A 11 0.53 -3.25 -11.79
CA PHE A 11 -0.23 -3.42 -10.55
C PHE A 11 0.62 -4.05 -9.45
N GLU A 12 1.55 -4.94 -9.79
CA GLU A 12 2.48 -5.50 -8.81
C GLU A 12 3.44 -4.43 -8.29
N ARG A 13 3.87 -3.50 -9.14
CA ARG A 13 4.69 -2.37 -8.68
C ARG A 13 3.88 -1.42 -7.78
N VAL A 14 2.61 -1.19 -8.10
CA VAL A 14 1.72 -0.41 -7.24
C VAL A 14 1.58 -1.09 -5.88
N LEU A 15 1.33 -2.40 -5.87
CA LEU A 15 1.21 -3.17 -4.63
C LEU A 15 2.49 -3.05 -3.79
N GLN A 16 3.65 -3.23 -4.40
CA GLN A 16 4.92 -3.13 -3.67
C GLN A 16 5.14 -1.74 -3.11
N PHE A 17 4.79 -0.71 -3.88
CA PHE A 17 4.88 0.68 -3.44
C PHE A 17 4.00 0.91 -2.19
N GLU A 18 2.77 0.39 -2.18
CA GLU A 18 1.85 0.53 -1.05
C GLU A 18 2.35 -0.22 0.18
N ILE A 19 2.92 -1.41 -0.01
CA ILE A 19 3.52 -2.20 1.08
C ILE A 19 4.70 -1.45 1.68
N ASP A 20 5.58 -0.91 0.85
CA ASP A 20 6.76 -0.15 1.31
C ASP A 20 6.33 1.10 2.07
N ALA A 21 5.33 1.82 1.56
CA ALA A 21 4.80 3.01 2.23
C ALA A 21 4.25 2.66 3.61
N LYS A 22 3.45 1.59 3.71
CA LYS A 22 2.91 1.11 4.99
C LYS A 22 4.02 0.80 5.99
N THR A 23 5.07 0.12 5.53
CA THR A 23 6.22 -0.23 6.36
C THR A 23 6.92 1.02 6.91
N VAL A 24 7.12 2.04 6.07
CA VAL A 24 7.74 3.30 6.49
C VAL A 24 6.89 3.99 7.56
N TYR A 25 5.57 4.04 7.38
CA TYR A 25 4.68 4.63 8.39
C TYR A 25 4.74 3.87 9.71
N GLU A 26 4.79 2.55 9.67
CA GLU A 26 4.90 1.71 10.87
C GLU A 26 6.23 1.96 11.60
N GLU A 27 7.33 2.10 10.87
CA GLU A 27 8.63 2.45 11.45
C GLU A 27 8.59 3.82 12.12
N CYS A 28 7.95 4.80 11.50
CA CYS A 28 7.79 6.13 12.09
C CYS A 28 6.99 6.08 13.38
N ILE A 29 5.90 5.32 13.40
CA ILE A 29 5.05 5.16 14.59
C ILE A 29 5.87 4.60 15.76
N GLU A 30 6.73 3.62 15.50
CA GLU A 30 7.56 3.01 16.55
C GLU A 30 8.59 3.97 17.14
N LYS A 31 9.03 4.97 16.37
CA LYS A 31 10.13 5.87 16.75
C LYS A 31 9.68 7.19 17.34
N LEU A 32 8.39 7.47 17.35
CA LEU A 32 7.84 8.76 17.80
C LEU A 32 7.15 8.63 19.15
N ASP A 33 7.21 9.73 19.92
CA ASP A 33 6.53 9.83 21.21
C ASP A 33 5.28 10.71 21.17
N ASP A 34 5.13 11.52 20.13
CA ASP A 34 4.02 12.46 20.01
C ASP A 34 2.73 11.74 19.63
N GLU A 35 1.80 11.68 20.56
CA GLU A 35 0.52 10.96 20.35
C GLU A 35 -0.31 11.52 19.20
N THR A 36 -0.27 12.83 19.00
CA THR A 36 -1.01 13.46 17.90
C THR A 36 -0.45 13.05 16.56
N VAL A 37 0.87 13.10 16.41
CA VAL A 37 1.56 12.68 15.19
C VAL A 37 1.35 11.19 14.95
N ILE A 38 1.49 10.36 15.98
CA ILE A 38 1.26 8.92 15.91
C ILE A 38 -0.17 8.64 15.41
N GLY A 39 -1.17 9.36 15.93
CA GLY A 39 -2.55 9.19 15.51
C GLY A 39 -2.76 9.46 14.03
N VAL A 40 -2.16 10.52 13.50
CA VAL A 40 -2.22 10.83 12.07
C VAL A 40 -1.54 9.75 11.25
N LEU A 41 -0.35 9.31 11.66
CA LEU A 41 0.39 8.24 10.97
C LEU A 41 -0.38 6.93 10.97
N GLN A 42 -1.06 6.60 12.07
CA GLN A 42 -1.90 5.39 12.14
C GLN A 42 -3.06 5.46 11.15
N THR A 43 -3.66 6.63 10.99
CA THR A 43 -4.74 6.83 10.02
C THR A 43 -4.23 6.60 8.60
N ILE A 44 -3.08 7.18 8.25
CA ILE A 44 -2.47 7.00 6.93
C ILE A 44 -2.11 5.53 6.71
N ARG A 45 -1.50 4.89 7.72
CA ARG A 45 -1.14 3.46 7.64
C ARG A 45 -2.39 2.60 7.37
N ASN A 46 -3.52 2.91 8.02
CA ASN A 46 -4.75 2.16 7.81
C ASN A 46 -5.32 2.36 6.40
N GLU A 47 -5.16 3.54 5.83
CA GLU A 47 -5.52 3.80 4.43
C GLU A 47 -4.66 2.96 3.49
N GLU A 48 -3.35 2.84 3.78
CA GLU A 48 -2.45 2.02 2.99
C GLU A 48 -2.85 0.54 3.02
N LYS A 49 -3.35 0.03 4.16
CA LYS A 49 -3.87 -1.34 4.24
C LYS A 49 -5.03 -1.55 3.26
N GLY A 50 -5.93 -0.57 3.16
CA GLY A 50 -7.02 -0.61 2.19
C GLY A 50 -6.53 -0.59 0.75
N HIS A 51 -5.54 0.26 0.45
CA HIS A 51 -4.92 0.33 -0.88
C HIS A 51 -4.25 -0.99 -1.26
N ILE A 52 -3.59 -1.64 -0.31
CA ILE A 52 -2.96 -2.95 -0.52
C ILE A 52 -4.01 -3.99 -0.94
N GLU A 53 -5.14 -4.03 -0.23
CA GLU A 53 -6.22 -4.97 -0.57
C GLU A 53 -6.81 -4.68 -1.96
N LEU A 54 -6.97 -3.40 -2.31
CA LEU A 54 -7.46 -3.03 -3.64
C LEU A 54 -6.46 -3.38 -4.73
N ALA A 55 -5.17 -3.18 -4.50
CA ALA A 55 -4.13 -3.54 -5.46
C ALA A 55 -4.10 -5.05 -5.69
N LYS A 56 -4.22 -5.84 -4.62
CA LYS A 56 -4.32 -7.30 -4.74
C LYS A 56 -5.54 -7.71 -5.56
N ARG A 57 -6.67 -7.04 -5.34
CA ARG A 57 -7.90 -7.32 -6.07
C ARG A 57 -7.75 -7.02 -7.56
N LEU A 58 -7.07 -5.91 -7.90
CA LEU A 58 -6.79 -5.58 -9.29
C LEU A 58 -5.97 -6.67 -9.98
N ILE A 59 -4.94 -7.17 -9.29
CA ILE A 59 -4.10 -8.25 -9.81
C ILE A 59 -4.94 -9.51 -10.06
N GLU A 60 -5.79 -9.90 -9.12
CA GLU A 60 -6.69 -11.04 -9.28
C GLU A 60 -7.59 -10.89 -10.51
N LEU A 61 -8.17 -9.69 -10.70
CA LEU A 61 -9.12 -9.44 -11.78
C LEU A 61 -8.49 -9.54 -13.16
N ILE A 62 -7.22 -9.23 -13.31
CA ILE A 62 -6.55 -9.29 -14.61
C ILE A 62 -5.87 -10.63 -14.91
N GLN A 63 -5.76 -11.51 -13.91
CA GLN A 63 -5.10 -12.81 -14.07
C GLN A 63 -6.02 -13.92 -14.59
N ASP A 64 -7.27 -13.66 -14.77
CA ASP A 64 -8.23 -14.66 -15.30
C ASP A 64 -8.01 -14.98 -16.78
#